data_55251e59e0e0eb4cbe2b8564d5bc2b91
#
_entry.id   55251e59e0e0eb4cbe2b8564d5bc2b91
#
_cell.length_a   1.000
_cell.length_b   1.000
_cell.length_c   1.000
_cell.angle_alpha   90.00
_cell.angle_beta   90.00
_cell.angle_gamma   90.00
#
_symmetry.space_group_name_H-M   'P 1'
#
loop_
_entity.id
_entity.type
_entity.pdbx_description
1 polymer ?
#
loop_
_entity_poly.entity_id
_entity_poly.type
_entity_poly.pdbx_seq_one_letter_code
_entity_poly.pdbx_strand_id
1 'polypeptide(L)'
;MEFRQNLQELKSQIDYLGSLKKEDVTHIIKSSIYEIENLKIFNEEELNEINKVTLTSEPFNNLFFKYNKERLVNRGVVYLEEENDLHFIITLFYFFKQRVPILFHTNSKLQLQSIDILFKFLEENGVSKKILMGIND
;
A
#
# COMPACT_ATOMS: atom_id res chain seq x y z
N MET A 1 -4.16 2.93 -22.65
CA MET A 1 -4.78 1.62 -22.80
C MET A 1 -4.53 0.75 -21.58
N GLU A 2 -3.28 0.53 -21.25
CA GLU A 2 -2.93 -0.25 -20.08
C GLU A 2 -3.51 0.32 -18.79
N PHE A 3 -3.42 1.62 -18.63
CA PHE A 3 -3.96 2.29 -17.44
C PHE A 3 -5.44 1.99 -17.26
N ARG A 4 -6.22 2.08 -18.34
CA ARG A 4 -7.66 1.86 -18.27
C ARG A 4 -8.00 0.41 -17.94
N GLN A 5 -7.28 -0.54 -18.54
CA GLN A 5 -7.49 -1.95 -18.27
C GLN A 5 -7.15 -2.29 -16.82
N ASN A 6 -6.01 -1.79 -16.35
CA ASN A 6 -5.58 -2.01 -14.98
C ASN A 6 -6.57 -1.42 -13.99
N LEU A 7 -7.09 -0.23 -14.31
CA LEU A 7 -8.06 0.42 -13.45
C LEU A 7 -9.34 -0.40 -13.33
N GLN A 8 -9.81 -0.97 -14.45
CA GLN A 8 -11.01 -1.81 -14.42
C GLN A 8 -10.79 -3.08 -13.61
N GLU A 9 -9.63 -3.71 -13.76
CA GLU A 9 -9.32 -4.89 -12.99
C GLU A 9 -9.26 -4.59 -11.50
N LEU A 10 -8.63 -3.47 -11.13
CA LEU A 10 -8.56 -3.07 -9.73
C LEU A 10 -9.96 -2.78 -9.17
N LYS A 11 -10.81 -2.13 -9.92
CA LYS A 11 -12.16 -1.85 -9.48
C LYS A 11 -12.93 -3.13 -9.19
N SER A 12 -12.66 -4.20 -9.95
CA SER A 12 -13.32 -5.47 -9.70
C SER A 12 -12.87 -6.13 -8.40
N GLN A 13 -11.78 -5.64 -7.79
CA GLN A 13 -11.25 -6.19 -6.54
C GLN A 13 -11.78 -5.49 -5.29
N ILE A 14 -12.58 -4.44 -5.45
CA ILE A 14 -13.03 -3.64 -4.31
C ILE A 14 -13.82 -4.50 -3.31
N ASP A 15 -14.80 -5.27 -3.80
CA ASP A 15 -15.60 -6.11 -2.91
C ASP A 15 -14.75 -7.20 -2.25
N TYR A 16 -13.85 -7.79 -3.02
CA TYR A 16 -12.96 -8.81 -2.48
C TYR A 16 -12.11 -8.26 -1.34
N LEU A 17 -11.51 -7.08 -1.53
CA LEU A 17 -10.72 -6.45 -0.49
C LEU A 17 -11.55 -6.17 0.76
N GLY A 18 -12.79 -5.72 0.56
CA GLY A 18 -13.68 -5.44 1.67
C GLY A 18 -14.04 -6.68 2.48
N SER A 19 -13.92 -7.86 1.87
CA SER A 19 -14.24 -9.12 2.55
C SER A 19 -13.08 -9.69 3.36
N LEU A 20 -11.87 -9.12 3.25
CA LEU A 20 -10.72 -9.63 3.98
C LEU A 20 -10.89 -9.41 5.47
N LYS A 21 -10.49 -10.41 6.25
CA LYS A 21 -10.57 -10.32 7.70
C LYS A 21 -9.52 -9.34 8.23
N LYS A 22 -9.92 -8.61 9.26
CA LYS A 22 -9.03 -7.63 9.90
C LYS A 22 -7.74 -8.29 10.37
N GLU A 23 -7.85 -9.49 10.92
CA GLU A 23 -6.68 -10.22 11.43
C GLU A 23 -5.67 -10.51 10.32
N ASP A 24 -6.18 -10.90 9.15
CA ASP A 24 -5.31 -11.21 8.02
C ASP A 24 -4.60 -9.96 7.50
N VAL A 25 -5.35 -8.87 7.36
CA VAL A 25 -4.77 -7.60 6.91
C VAL A 25 -3.72 -7.11 7.89
N THR A 26 -4.03 -7.14 9.17
CA THR A 26 -3.09 -6.71 10.22
C THR A 26 -1.83 -7.56 10.20
N HIS A 27 -1.97 -8.88 10.05
CA HIS A 27 -0.82 -9.79 10.01
C HIS A 27 0.08 -9.49 8.81
N ILE A 28 -0.53 -9.28 7.65
CA ILE A 28 0.22 -8.97 6.43
C ILE A 28 1.00 -7.68 6.60
N ILE A 29 0.36 -6.65 7.15
CA ILE A 29 1.02 -5.36 7.36
C ILE A 29 2.18 -5.49 8.35
N LYS A 30 1.94 -6.13 9.48
CA LYS A 30 2.99 -6.28 10.49
C LYS A 30 4.18 -7.07 9.98
N SER A 31 3.92 -8.16 9.25
CA SER A 31 4.98 -8.97 8.69
C SER A 31 5.78 -8.19 7.65
N SER A 32 5.10 -7.41 6.82
CA SER A 32 5.75 -6.57 5.80
C SER A 32 6.63 -5.51 6.44
N ILE A 33 6.13 -4.84 7.46
CA ILE A 33 6.87 -3.79 8.15
C ILE A 33 8.10 -4.37 8.85
N TYR A 34 7.94 -5.54 9.46
CA TYR A 34 9.06 -6.21 10.12
C TYR A 34 10.18 -6.48 9.11
N GLU A 35 9.84 -6.95 7.92
CA GLU A 35 10.83 -7.21 6.90
C GLU A 35 11.47 -5.92 6.37
N ILE A 36 10.69 -4.86 6.22
CA ILE A 36 11.22 -3.54 5.84
C ILE A 36 12.17 -3.03 6.90
N GLU A 37 11.82 -3.20 8.16
CA GLU A 37 12.68 -2.82 9.28
C GLU A 37 14.03 -3.54 9.22
N ASN A 38 14.01 -4.80 8.84
CA ASN A 38 15.23 -5.60 8.74
C ASN A 38 16.14 -5.20 7.57
N LEU A 39 15.65 -4.40 6.65
CA LEU A 39 16.49 -3.84 5.58
C LEU A 39 17.49 -2.81 6.13
N LYS A 40 17.20 -2.26 7.31
CA LYS A 40 18.08 -1.30 8.00
C LYS A 40 18.34 -0.04 7.21
N ILE A 41 17.31 0.41 6.48
CA ILE A 41 17.39 1.61 5.65
C ILE A 41 16.81 2.81 6.39
N PHE A 42 15.77 2.58 7.20
CA PHE A 42 15.09 3.65 7.93
C PHE A 42 15.58 3.73 9.37
N ASN A 43 15.62 4.96 9.89
CA ASN A 43 15.98 5.17 11.30
C ASN A 43 14.75 4.91 12.19
N GLU A 44 14.96 4.97 13.50
CA GLU A 44 13.93 4.67 14.47
C GLU A 44 12.72 5.60 14.34
N GLU A 45 12.96 6.88 14.09
CA GLU A 45 11.90 7.87 13.95
C GLU A 45 11.03 7.58 12.73
N GLU A 46 11.67 7.22 11.62
CA GLU A 46 10.96 6.86 10.40
C GLU A 46 10.14 5.58 10.58
N LEU A 47 10.71 4.59 11.25
CA LEU A 47 10.00 3.35 11.55
C LEU A 47 8.80 3.61 12.45
N ASN A 48 8.93 4.53 13.40
CA ASN A 48 7.81 4.91 14.25
C ASN A 48 6.69 5.54 13.42
N GLU A 49 7.02 6.33 12.40
CA GLU A 49 6.01 6.90 11.52
C GLU A 49 5.26 5.81 10.75
N ILE A 50 5.98 4.83 10.22
CA ILE A 50 5.35 3.70 9.53
C ILE A 50 4.41 2.96 10.47
N ASN A 51 4.88 2.66 11.66
CA ASN A 51 4.08 1.93 12.64
C ASN A 51 2.85 2.71 13.10
N LYS A 52 2.98 4.02 13.24
CA LYS A 52 1.87 4.87 13.65
C LYS A 52 0.70 4.75 12.67
N VAL A 53 0.99 4.79 11.38
CA VAL A 53 -0.07 4.71 10.37
C VAL A 53 -0.75 3.35 10.38
N THR A 54 0.01 2.29 10.62
CA THR A 54 -0.52 0.93 10.53
C THR A 54 -1.18 0.43 11.80
N LEU A 55 -0.80 0.98 12.95
CA LEU A 55 -1.27 0.49 14.23
C LEU A 55 -2.31 1.38 14.91
N THR A 56 -2.55 2.56 14.37
CA THR A 56 -3.52 3.48 14.96
C THR A 56 -4.78 3.56 14.10
N SER A 57 -5.85 4.05 14.69
CA SER A 57 -7.09 4.32 13.98
C SER A 57 -7.22 5.81 13.64
N GLU A 58 -6.08 6.46 13.39
CA GLU A 58 -6.05 7.88 13.08
C GLU A 58 -6.91 8.19 11.86
N PRO A 59 -7.69 9.29 11.88
CA PRO A 59 -8.56 9.62 10.76
C PRO A 59 -7.77 9.82 9.46
N PHE A 60 -8.38 9.40 8.37
CA PHE A 60 -7.79 9.49 7.04
C PHE A 60 -7.29 10.90 6.72
N ASN A 61 -8.11 11.91 6.98
CA ASN A 61 -7.76 13.27 6.59
C ASN A 61 -6.51 13.80 7.30
N ASN A 62 -6.24 13.36 8.53
CA ASN A 62 -5.03 13.78 9.23
C ASN A 62 -3.77 13.25 8.56
N LEU A 63 -3.83 12.02 8.05
CA LEU A 63 -2.71 11.41 7.36
C LEU A 63 -2.61 11.91 5.92
N PHE A 64 -3.75 12.08 5.27
CA PHE A 64 -3.82 12.50 3.89
C PHE A 64 -3.18 13.88 3.67
N PHE A 65 -3.51 14.83 4.55
CA PHE A 65 -2.96 16.18 4.42
C PHE A 65 -1.46 16.22 4.66
N LYS A 66 -0.93 15.28 5.40
CA LYS A 66 0.51 15.22 5.65
C LYS A 66 1.27 14.65 4.46
N TYR A 67 0.68 13.70 3.73
CA TYR A 67 1.33 13.00 2.63
C TYR A 67 0.56 13.14 1.31
N ASN A 68 -0.07 14.22 1.08
CA ASN A 68 -1.17 14.43 0.13
C ASN A 68 -0.80 14.41 -1.35
N LYS A 69 0.01 13.49 -1.79
CA LYS A 69 0.31 13.31 -3.22
C LYS A 69 -0.58 12.28 -3.88
N GLU A 70 -1.30 11.53 -3.09
CA GLU A 70 -2.15 10.44 -3.55
C GLU A 70 -3.56 10.94 -3.75
N ARG A 71 -4.29 10.25 -4.59
CA ARG A 71 -5.67 10.61 -4.86
C ARG A 71 -6.49 9.41 -5.26
N LEU A 72 -7.76 9.45 -4.92
CA LEU A 72 -8.70 8.44 -5.35
C LEU A 72 -9.01 8.62 -6.83
N VAL A 73 -8.99 7.52 -7.55
CA VAL A 73 -9.32 7.49 -8.97
C VAL A 73 -10.50 6.56 -9.15
N ASN A 74 -11.54 7.06 -9.82
CA ASN A 74 -12.70 6.23 -10.12
C ASN A 74 -13.27 5.48 -8.92
N ARG A 75 -13.65 6.24 -7.90
CA ARG A 75 -14.42 5.71 -6.76
C ARG A 75 -13.78 4.52 -6.07
N GLY A 76 -12.67 4.73 -5.45
CA GLY A 76 -12.13 3.72 -4.54
C GLY A 76 -10.88 3.02 -5.02
N VAL A 77 -10.28 3.48 -6.09
CA VAL A 77 -8.93 3.05 -6.47
C VAL A 77 -8.00 4.23 -6.25
N VAL A 78 -6.86 3.97 -5.63
CA VAL A 78 -5.85 4.99 -5.40
C VAL A 78 -4.75 4.86 -6.43
N TYR A 79 -4.36 5.99 -7.02
CA TYR A 79 -3.17 6.05 -7.84
C TYR A 79 -2.04 6.58 -6.97
N LEU A 80 -0.99 5.77 -6.82
CA LEU A 80 0.13 6.07 -5.94
C LEU A 80 1.39 6.32 -6.76
N GLU A 81 1.87 7.55 -6.70
CA GLU A 81 3.15 7.94 -7.29
C GLU A 81 3.75 8.97 -6.34
N GLU A 82 4.87 8.64 -5.73
CA GLU A 82 5.48 9.48 -4.70
C GLU A 82 7.00 9.34 -4.76
N GLU A 83 7.71 10.45 -4.85
CA GLU A 83 9.16 10.43 -4.93
C GLU A 83 9.82 10.05 -3.61
N ASN A 84 9.23 10.44 -2.50
CA ASN A 84 9.78 10.16 -1.18
C ASN A 84 9.48 8.72 -0.78
N ASP A 85 10.52 7.93 -0.55
CA ASP A 85 10.36 6.50 -0.29
C ASP A 85 9.58 6.21 0.98
N LEU A 86 9.83 6.97 2.04
CA LEU A 86 9.11 6.78 3.29
C LEU A 86 7.62 7.06 3.11
N HIS A 87 7.29 8.15 2.44
CA HIS A 87 5.90 8.52 2.21
C HIS A 87 5.20 7.51 1.30
N PHE A 88 5.93 6.97 0.32
CA PHE A 88 5.38 5.92 -0.54
C PHE A 88 4.98 4.70 0.29
N ILE A 89 5.87 4.26 1.15
CA ILE A 89 5.64 3.07 1.97
C ILE A 89 4.48 3.29 2.93
N ILE A 90 4.46 4.44 3.59
CA ILE A 90 3.38 4.77 4.51
C ILE A 90 2.03 4.75 3.79
N THR A 91 1.98 5.39 2.63
CA THR A 91 0.74 5.50 1.86
C THR A 91 0.29 4.13 1.35
N LEU A 92 1.24 3.33 0.88
CA LEU A 92 0.96 1.98 0.41
C LEU A 92 0.24 1.16 1.49
N PHE A 93 0.81 1.11 2.67
CA PHE A 93 0.23 0.30 3.74
C PHE A 93 -1.04 0.92 4.32
N TYR A 94 -1.11 2.24 4.34
CA TYR A 94 -2.32 2.90 4.79
C TYR A 94 -3.52 2.52 3.92
N PHE A 95 -3.38 2.62 2.59
CA PHE A 95 -4.50 2.31 1.71
C PHE A 95 -4.81 0.83 1.65
N PHE A 96 -3.80 -0.03 1.79
CA PHE A 96 -4.08 -1.44 1.93
C PHE A 96 -4.91 -1.70 3.20
N LYS A 97 -4.55 -1.07 4.30
CA LYS A 97 -5.31 -1.18 5.55
C LYS A 97 -6.76 -0.73 5.37
N GLN A 98 -6.97 0.30 4.56
CA GLN A 98 -8.30 0.82 4.28
C GLN A 98 -9.07 0.01 3.24
N ARG A 99 -8.48 -1.08 2.75
CA ARG A 99 -9.11 -1.97 1.76
C ARG A 99 -9.32 -1.28 0.42
N VAL A 100 -8.36 -0.45 0.01
CA VAL A 100 -8.44 0.27 -1.26
C VAL A 100 -7.45 -0.34 -2.25
N PRO A 101 -7.91 -0.77 -3.44
CA PRO A 101 -6.99 -1.26 -4.47
C PRO A 101 -6.06 -0.14 -4.93
N ILE A 102 -4.84 -0.49 -5.26
CA ILE A 102 -3.79 0.49 -5.55
C ILE A 102 -3.20 0.27 -6.94
N LEU A 103 -3.16 1.35 -7.71
CA LEU A 103 -2.45 1.41 -8.97
C LEU A 103 -1.23 2.27 -8.72
N PHE A 104 -0.04 1.76 -9.00
CA PHE A 104 1.18 2.50 -8.66
C PHE A 104 2.12 2.65 -9.84
N HIS A 105 2.95 3.67 -9.75
CA HIS A 105 4.06 3.88 -10.67
C HIS A 105 5.29 4.27 -9.84
N THR A 106 6.41 3.62 -10.09
CA THR A 106 7.64 3.96 -9.39
C THR A 106 8.86 3.52 -10.18
N ASN A 107 9.92 4.33 -10.06
CA ASN A 107 11.25 3.98 -10.56
C ASN A 107 12.23 3.77 -9.41
N SER A 108 11.76 3.88 -8.17
CA SER A 108 12.60 3.72 -7.00
C SER A 108 12.80 2.25 -6.66
N LYS A 109 14.06 1.86 -6.52
CA LYS A 109 14.41 0.51 -6.15
C LYS A 109 13.84 0.10 -4.80
N LEU A 110 13.89 1.00 -3.83
CA LEU A 110 13.37 0.74 -2.51
C LEU A 110 11.84 0.61 -2.51
N GLN A 111 11.16 1.45 -3.30
CA GLN A 111 9.72 1.36 -3.40
C GLN A 111 9.31 0.03 -4.04
N LEU A 112 9.99 -0.39 -5.10
CA LEU A 112 9.74 -1.68 -5.73
C LEU A 112 9.99 -2.83 -4.76
N GLN A 113 11.04 -2.73 -3.96
CA GLN A 113 11.35 -3.74 -2.95
C GLN A 113 10.23 -3.83 -1.92
N SER A 114 9.67 -2.70 -1.51
CA SER A 114 8.56 -2.67 -0.58
C SER A 114 7.29 -3.30 -1.17
N ILE A 115 7.04 -3.05 -2.45
CA ILE A 115 5.94 -3.68 -3.17
C ILE A 115 6.13 -5.21 -3.19
N ASP A 116 7.34 -5.67 -3.47
CA ASP A 116 7.62 -7.11 -3.51
C ASP A 116 7.43 -7.75 -2.14
N ILE A 117 7.80 -7.05 -1.09
CA ILE A 117 7.59 -7.54 0.27
C ILE A 117 6.08 -7.70 0.54
N LEU A 118 5.29 -6.71 0.16
CA LEU A 118 3.84 -6.80 0.33
C LEU A 118 3.27 -7.96 -0.48
N PHE A 119 3.68 -8.12 -1.74
CA PHE A 119 3.23 -9.23 -2.57
C PHE A 119 3.55 -10.58 -1.93
N LYS A 120 4.73 -10.72 -1.35
CA LYS A 120 5.14 -11.96 -0.69
C LYS A 120 4.16 -12.34 0.42
N PHE A 121 3.81 -11.38 1.27
CA PHE A 121 2.93 -11.68 2.38
C PHE A 121 1.46 -11.80 1.97
N LEU A 122 1.06 -11.13 0.89
CA LEU A 122 -0.25 -11.39 0.30
C LEU A 122 -0.34 -12.86 -0.12
N GLU A 123 0.65 -13.32 -0.86
CA GLU A 123 0.68 -14.70 -1.35
C GLU A 123 0.70 -15.70 -0.22
N GLU A 124 1.51 -15.46 0.80
CA GLU A 124 1.61 -16.38 1.95
C GLU A 124 0.31 -16.50 2.72
N ASN A 125 -0.54 -15.48 2.64
CA ASN A 125 -1.81 -15.46 3.35
C ASN A 125 -3.00 -15.74 2.44
N GLY A 126 -2.75 -16.18 1.22
CA GLY A 126 -3.81 -16.52 0.30
C GLY A 126 -4.60 -15.34 -0.23
N VAL A 127 -4.03 -14.14 -0.17
CA VAL A 127 -4.69 -12.93 -0.67
C VAL A 127 -4.23 -12.65 -2.09
N SER A 128 -5.19 -12.31 -2.95
CA SER A 128 -4.91 -12.03 -4.36
C SER A 128 -3.98 -10.84 -4.52
N LYS A 129 -2.98 -10.98 -5.39
CA LYS A 129 -2.07 -9.89 -5.73
C LYS A 129 -2.67 -8.91 -6.73
N LYS A 130 -3.86 -9.21 -7.24
CA LYS A 130 -4.52 -8.33 -8.23
C LYS A 130 -5.04 -7.02 -7.62
N ILE A 131 -4.93 -6.87 -6.32
CA ILE A 131 -5.34 -5.65 -5.62
C ILE A 131 -4.30 -4.53 -5.74
N LEU A 132 -3.14 -4.85 -6.31
CA LEU A 132 -2.03 -3.91 -6.37
C LEU A 132 -1.35 -4.11 -7.73
N MET A 133 -1.41 -3.10 -8.58
CA MET A 133 -0.92 -3.20 -9.96
C MET A 133 0.00 -2.04 -10.30
N GLY A 134 1.09 -2.35 -10.99
CA GLY A 134 2.03 -1.34 -11.46
C GLY A 134 1.75 -0.92 -12.89
N ILE A 135 2.04 0.34 -13.19
CA ILE A 135 1.99 0.88 -14.54
C ILE A 135 3.42 1.04 -15.03
N ASN A 136 3.68 0.59 -16.23
CA ASN A 136 4.95 0.83 -16.90
C ASN A 136 4.75 1.87 -17.98
N ASP A 137 5.56 2.91 -17.98
CA ASP A 137 5.53 3.92 -19.02
C ASP A 137 6.47 3.56 -20.14
#